data_ce2255103cd6a7c4316f86ff26f108ac
#
_entry.id   ce2255103cd6a7c4316f86ff26f108ac
#
_cell.length_a   1.000
_cell.length_b   1.000
_cell.length_c   1.000
_cell.angle_alpha   90.00
_cell.angle_beta   90.00
_cell.angle_gamma   90.00
#
_symmetry.space_group_name_H-M   'P 1'
#
loop_
_entity.id
_entity.type
_entity.pdbx_description
1 polymer ?
#
loop_
_entity_poly.entity_id
_entity_poly.type
_entity_poly.pdbx_seq_one_letter_code
_entity_poly.pdbx_strand_id
1 'polypeptide(L)'
;MSVSTLGMRLCRALSCLLLTAPLSMAFAAPLPIPTSNPGDQDLIRDRQNRLLEEQQRRLEELKDLPGKSATPVAPSAPADSRCFPIKDIQLKGADSLSTSERESLLKPYIGQCLGVSQLNELLKVITNRYIEKGLVTSRAYLPQQDLSSGHLQVLVVEGKLEGLKAAEGSKLSARELNMAFPGSSGELLNLRQIEQMVDQLNRLPSNQAQMELAPGQAVGGSEVLVKNNPQKPWRVGLSRSNEGQKSTGEQQWGSSFEWDSPLGLADQLVLRGGHDAISDHQKTSRNAMLYYNLPFGWWNLSYSYSQSEYRSLAQGQGFNFKQTGDSQNHQLRLERVIHRDAVSKTSLNSGLSYLRTNNYIEDSKLANSSNRLSEAQFGINHGRRIGGAFVNLDLGLQDGIGAFDAQRQKERDDKTGKRQANARYRKYTATASYLQPFKLWDESLVFSSLVTGQRSEDVLFSSQRMSLGSQSSIRGYKDQSLNGDSGYYWRNDLRWSRPVTWNWLRPAFAEYGTGLGYDVGAIRNDRYNAEQHGRVSSDSIEFFARGKHLAASLTFAHSLERPDALSEREAPIYFRLDLFL
;
A
#
# COMPACT_ATOMS: atom_id res chain seq x y z
N MET A 1 -1.50 -84.89 29.38
CA MET A 1 -0.45 -85.86 29.09
C MET A 1 0.82 -85.06 28.96
N SER A 2 1.57 -85.13 29.88
CA SER A 2 2.91 -85.61 30.32
C SER A 2 4.01 -84.62 29.91
N VAL A 3 4.62 -83.86 30.84
CA VAL A 3 5.76 -84.30 31.70
C VAL A 3 7.03 -84.43 30.81
N SER A 4 8.18 -83.85 31.06
CA SER A 4 9.00 -83.68 32.27
C SER A 4 10.28 -82.94 31.89
N THR A 5 10.76 -82.02 32.67
CA THR A 5 11.84 -82.05 33.63
C THR A 5 13.29 -82.15 33.09
N LEU A 6 14.08 -81.22 33.60
CA LEU A 6 15.27 -81.36 34.45
C LEU A 6 16.65 -81.32 33.77
N GLY A 7 17.54 -80.53 34.31
CA GLY A 7 18.97 -80.76 34.22
C GLY A 7 19.87 -79.56 34.49
N MET A 8 20.10 -79.37 35.75
CA MET A 8 21.03 -78.50 36.45
C MET A 8 22.50 -78.98 36.28
N ARG A 9 23.50 -78.07 36.16
CA ARG A 9 24.79 -78.01 36.85
C ARG A 9 25.76 -77.05 36.15
N LEU A 10 26.07 -75.96 36.81
CA LEU A 10 27.29 -75.60 37.55
C LEU A 10 28.63 -75.94 36.85
N CYS A 11 29.45 -74.91 36.51
CA CYS A 11 30.76 -74.68 37.14
C CYS A 11 31.45 -73.41 36.57
N ARG A 12 31.79 -72.55 37.50
CA ARG A 12 32.87 -71.56 37.64
C ARG A 12 33.94 -71.52 36.52
N ALA A 13 34.23 -70.31 36.03
CA ALA A 13 35.58 -69.80 35.84
C ALA A 13 35.58 -68.26 35.88
N LEU A 14 36.27 -67.69 36.82
CA LEU A 14 36.66 -66.33 37.06
C LEU A 14 37.61 -65.87 35.94
N SER A 15 37.32 -64.83 35.21
CA SER A 15 38.33 -64.10 34.47
C SER A 15 37.92 -62.60 34.42
N CYS A 16 38.71 -61.78 35.09
CA CYS A 16 38.71 -60.35 35.03
C CYS A 16 38.90 -59.90 33.59
N LEU A 17 37.86 -59.18 33.03
CA LEU A 17 38.06 -58.37 31.86
C LEU A 17 37.70 -56.93 32.24
N LEU A 18 38.71 -56.05 32.25
CA LEU A 18 38.60 -54.59 32.32
C LEU A 18 37.70 -54.11 31.21
N LEU A 19 36.52 -53.66 31.57
CA LEU A 19 35.64 -52.84 30.67
C LEU A 19 36.23 -51.43 30.56
N THR A 20 37.01 -51.18 29.52
CA THR A 20 37.21 -49.80 28.99
C THR A 20 35.98 -49.40 28.28
N ALA A 21 35.08 -48.68 28.97
CA ALA A 21 33.99 -47.96 28.34
C ALA A 21 34.58 -46.77 27.53
N PRO A 22 34.33 -46.65 26.23
CA PRO A 22 34.68 -45.42 25.54
C PRO A 22 33.79 -44.31 26.10
N LEU A 23 34.39 -43.29 26.72
CA LEU A 23 33.73 -41.99 26.96
C LEU A 23 33.38 -41.42 25.59
N SER A 24 32.16 -41.65 25.13
CA SER A 24 31.56 -40.91 24.02
C SER A 24 31.40 -39.48 24.52
N MET A 25 32.33 -38.60 24.18
CA MET A 25 32.09 -37.18 24.25
C MET A 25 30.90 -36.90 23.30
N ALA A 26 29.73 -36.78 23.89
CA ALA A 26 28.59 -36.21 23.20
C ALA A 26 28.97 -34.75 22.86
N PHE A 27 29.43 -34.54 21.65
CA PHE A 27 29.44 -33.18 21.09
C PHE A 27 28.00 -32.70 21.14
N ALA A 28 27.72 -31.80 22.07
CA ALA A 28 26.44 -31.06 22.08
C ALA A 28 26.28 -30.47 20.71
N ALA A 29 25.26 -30.91 19.96
CA ALA A 29 24.88 -30.25 18.72
C ALA A 29 24.70 -28.76 19.02
N PRO A 30 25.25 -27.87 18.20
CA PRO A 30 25.06 -26.44 18.40
C PRO A 30 23.56 -26.19 18.44
N LEU A 31 23.10 -25.52 19.50
CA LEU A 31 21.71 -25.10 19.64
C LEU A 31 21.29 -24.35 18.36
N PRO A 32 20.12 -24.66 17.78
CA PRO A 32 19.62 -23.88 16.68
C PRO A 32 19.44 -22.44 17.18
N ILE A 33 20.35 -21.55 16.79
CA ILE A 33 20.19 -20.12 17.01
C ILE A 33 18.90 -19.73 16.27
N PRO A 34 17.91 -19.09 16.92
CA PRO A 34 16.71 -18.64 16.23
C PRO A 34 17.12 -17.86 15.00
N THR A 35 16.66 -18.27 13.82
CA THR A 35 17.04 -17.69 12.52
C THR A 35 16.55 -16.27 12.33
N SER A 36 15.71 -15.75 13.24
CA SER A 36 15.27 -14.35 13.28
C SER A 36 15.11 -13.89 14.74
N ASN A 37 15.60 -12.69 15.02
CA ASN A 37 15.37 -12.00 16.30
C ASN A 37 13.90 -11.59 16.42
N PRO A 38 13.29 -11.64 17.63
CA PRO A 38 11.93 -11.14 17.83
C PRO A 38 11.73 -9.70 17.38
N GLY A 39 12.72 -8.81 17.58
CA GLY A 39 12.67 -7.43 17.10
C GLY A 39 12.65 -7.29 15.58
N ASP A 40 13.36 -8.14 14.85
CA ASP A 40 13.33 -8.14 13.39
C ASP A 40 11.95 -8.62 12.87
N GLN A 41 11.31 -9.58 13.55
CA GLN A 41 9.96 -10.02 13.21
C GLN A 41 8.92 -8.93 13.45
N ASP A 42 9.04 -8.18 14.55
CA ASP A 42 8.18 -7.02 14.81
C ASP A 42 8.33 -5.94 13.73
N LEU A 43 9.57 -5.63 13.32
CA LEU A 43 9.84 -4.69 12.21
C LEU A 43 9.24 -5.15 10.87
N ILE A 44 9.35 -6.44 10.56
CA ILE A 44 8.78 -7.00 9.32
C ILE A 44 7.26 -6.94 9.38
N ARG A 45 6.65 -7.31 10.50
CA ARG A 45 5.19 -7.24 10.69
C ARG A 45 4.68 -5.80 10.53
N ASP A 46 5.34 -4.82 11.14
CA ASP A 46 4.97 -3.41 11.00
C ASP A 46 5.10 -2.92 9.55
N ARG A 47 6.10 -3.41 8.80
CA ARG A 47 6.23 -3.14 7.37
C ARG A 47 5.10 -3.75 6.56
N GLN A 48 4.71 -4.99 6.86
CA GLN A 48 3.59 -5.68 6.21
C GLN A 48 2.24 -5.00 6.50
N ASN A 49 2.01 -4.56 7.74
CA ASN A 49 0.81 -3.79 8.10
C ASN A 49 0.73 -2.48 7.33
N ARG A 50 1.84 -1.72 7.25
CA ARG A 50 1.90 -0.48 6.46
C ARG A 50 1.67 -0.73 4.97
N LEU A 51 2.19 -1.82 4.42
CA LEU A 51 1.93 -2.21 3.03
C LEU A 51 0.43 -2.43 2.79
N LEU A 52 -0.25 -3.15 3.67
CA LEU A 52 -1.70 -3.38 3.58
C LEU A 52 -2.49 -2.06 3.65
N GLU A 53 -2.17 -1.21 4.61
CA GLU A 53 -2.79 0.12 4.76
C GLU A 53 -2.57 0.99 3.51
N GLU A 54 -1.35 1.00 2.96
CA GLU A 54 -1.03 1.76 1.74
C GLU A 54 -1.81 1.22 0.53
N GLN A 55 -1.86 -0.09 0.33
CA GLN A 55 -2.61 -0.71 -0.77
C GLN A 55 -4.11 -0.43 -0.65
N GLN A 56 -4.67 -0.50 0.54
CA GLN A 56 -6.07 -0.18 0.81
C GLN A 56 -6.38 1.28 0.47
N ARG A 57 -5.55 2.21 0.95
CA ARG A 57 -5.68 3.64 0.64
C ARG A 57 -5.61 3.90 -0.87
N ARG A 58 -4.66 3.28 -1.58
CA ARG A 58 -4.54 3.45 -3.04
C ARG A 58 -5.77 2.94 -3.79
N LEU A 59 -6.34 1.81 -3.38
CA LEU A 59 -7.57 1.30 -3.97
C LEU A 59 -8.77 2.21 -3.66
N GLU A 60 -8.80 2.86 -2.50
CA GLU A 60 -9.84 3.84 -2.15
C GLU A 60 -9.70 5.12 -2.97
N GLU A 61 -8.49 5.65 -3.16
CA GLU A 61 -8.23 6.78 -4.06
C GLU A 61 -8.75 6.53 -5.49
N LEU A 62 -8.73 5.28 -5.97
CA LEU A 62 -9.26 4.92 -7.29
C LEU A 62 -10.80 4.93 -7.36
N LYS A 63 -11.50 4.79 -6.22
CA LYS A 63 -12.97 4.90 -6.17
C LYS A 63 -13.43 6.32 -6.47
N ASP A 64 -12.64 7.32 -6.10
CA ASP A 64 -12.92 8.74 -6.28
C ASP A 64 -12.64 9.22 -7.71
N LEU A 65 -12.01 8.39 -8.56
CA LEU A 65 -11.83 8.72 -9.98
C LEU A 65 -13.18 8.77 -10.69
N PRO A 66 -13.42 9.80 -11.53
CA PRO A 66 -14.74 10.07 -12.14
C PRO A 66 -15.25 8.92 -13.02
N GLY A 67 -14.36 8.08 -13.53
CA GLY A 67 -14.72 7.04 -14.49
C GLY A 67 -14.90 7.61 -15.91
N LYS A 68 -15.09 6.73 -16.90
CA LYS A 68 -15.43 7.16 -18.25
C LYS A 68 -16.89 7.61 -18.25
N SER A 69 -17.13 8.91 -18.42
CA SER A 69 -18.46 9.42 -18.72
C SER A 69 -18.92 8.86 -20.07
N ALA A 70 -20.16 8.38 -20.13
CA ALA A 70 -20.77 8.06 -21.41
C ALA A 70 -20.79 9.35 -22.25
N THR A 71 -20.20 9.32 -23.43
CA THR A 71 -20.29 10.46 -24.36
C THR A 71 -21.76 10.68 -24.66
N PRO A 72 -22.34 11.88 -24.42
CA PRO A 72 -23.72 12.14 -24.79
C PRO A 72 -23.89 11.88 -26.28
N VAL A 73 -24.75 10.95 -26.64
CA VAL A 73 -25.16 10.75 -28.04
C VAL A 73 -25.99 11.98 -28.39
N ALA A 74 -25.41 12.87 -29.18
CA ALA A 74 -26.17 14.00 -29.71
C ALA A 74 -27.28 13.46 -30.64
N PRO A 75 -28.50 13.95 -30.57
CA PRO A 75 -29.54 13.60 -31.52
C PRO A 75 -29.02 13.88 -32.94
N SER A 76 -29.18 12.93 -33.84
CA SER A 76 -28.86 13.12 -35.25
C SER A 76 -29.72 14.24 -35.80
N ALA A 77 -29.12 15.36 -36.21
CA ALA A 77 -29.83 16.44 -36.89
C ALA A 77 -30.37 15.91 -38.24
N PRO A 78 -31.54 16.37 -38.69
CA PRO A 78 -32.09 15.97 -39.99
C PRO A 78 -31.08 16.36 -41.10
N ALA A 79 -31.01 15.53 -42.12
CA ALA A 79 -30.13 15.75 -43.28
C ALA A 79 -30.43 17.11 -43.92
N ASP A 80 -29.39 17.95 -43.98
CA ASP A 80 -29.49 19.31 -44.50
C ASP A 80 -29.50 19.27 -46.02
N SER A 81 -30.43 19.96 -46.66
CA SER A 81 -30.54 20.06 -48.13
C SER A 81 -29.51 21.02 -48.76
N ARG A 82 -28.77 21.80 -47.95
CA ARG A 82 -27.77 22.76 -48.43
C ARG A 82 -26.43 22.47 -47.80
N CYS A 83 -25.39 22.32 -48.67
CA CYS A 83 -24.00 22.19 -48.21
C CYS A 83 -23.11 23.18 -48.97
N PHE A 84 -21.97 23.52 -48.38
CA PHE A 84 -20.94 24.40 -48.94
C PHE A 84 -19.69 23.59 -49.28
N PRO A 85 -19.15 23.69 -50.50
CA PRO A 85 -17.90 22.99 -50.87
C PRO A 85 -16.74 23.69 -50.15
N ILE A 86 -16.13 23.03 -49.20
CA ILE A 86 -15.03 23.57 -48.39
C ILE A 86 -13.69 23.14 -48.96
N LYS A 87 -12.87 24.10 -49.41
CA LYS A 87 -11.56 23.90 -49.97
C LYS A 87 -10.45 23.96 -48.93
N ASP A 88 -10.63 24.82 -47.91
CA ASP A 88 -9.66 25.08 -46.85
C ASP A 88 -10.36 25.38 -45.52
N ILE A 89 -9.75 24.94 -44.44
CA ILE A 89 -10.24 25.18 -43.08
C ILE A 89 -9.11 25.79 -42.25
N GLN A 90 -9.32 27.02 -41.82
CA GLN A 90 -8.44 27.75 -40.92
C GLN A 90 -8.90 27.65 -39.48
N LEU A 91 -8.06 27.05 -38.60
CA LEU A 91 -8.30 26.96 -37.17
C LEU A 91 -7.53 28.08 -36.46
N LYS A 92 -8.24 29.07 -35.87
CA LYS A 92 -7.66 30.19 -35.13
C LYS A 92 -7.80 29.97 -33.61
N GLY A 93 -6.81 30.41 -32.83
CA GLY A 93 -6.85 30.35 -31.37
C GLY A 93 -6.69 28.93 -30.77
N ALA A 94 -6.20 28.00 -31.56
CA ALA A 94 -5.94 26.60 -31.13
C ALA A 94 -4.46 26.39 -30.78
N ASP A 95 -3.89 27.22 -29.94
CA ASP A 95 -2.44 27.28 -29.72
C ASP A 95 -1.88 26.07 -28.95
N SER A 96 -2.71 25.40 -28.15
CA SER A 96 -2.35 24.19 -27.40
C SER A 96 -2.40 22.89 -28.24
N LEU A 97 -2.92 22.93 -29.48
CA LEU A 97 -2.88 21.80 -30.41
C LEU A 97 -1.64 21.89 -31.32
N SER A 98 -0.91 20.81 -31.44
CA SER A 98 0.22 20.72 -32.39
C SER A 98 -0.26 20.81 -33.84
N THR A 99 0.64 21.17 -34.78
CA THR A 99 0.30 21.25 -36.19
C THR A 99 -0.24 19.93 -36.73
N SER A 100 0.37 18.80 -36.36
CA SER A 100 -0.09 17.47 -36.79
C SER A 100 -1.48 17.11 -36.22
N GLU A 101 -1.79 17.52 -34.99
CA GLU A 101 -3.11 17.32 -34.42
C GLU A 101 -4.16 18.14 -35.16
N ARG A 102 -3.87 19.43 -35.45
CA ARG A 102 -4.78 20.28 -36.23
C ARG A 102 -5.05 19.70 -37.62
N GLU A 103 -3.99 19.30 -38.32
CA GLU A 103 -4.11 18.68 -39.66
C GLU A 103 -4.93 17.38 -39.60
N SER A 104 -4.70 16.52 -38.63
CA SER A 104 -5.44 15.25 -38.48
C SER A 104 -6.92 15.45 -38.22
N LEU A 105 -7.29 16.47 -37.44
CA LEU A 105 -8.68 16.82 -37.12
C LEU A 105 -9.42 17.41 -38.32
N LEU A 106 -8.74 18.22 -39.15
CA LEU A 106 -9.37 18.95 -40.26
C LEU A 106 -9.39 18.16 -41.58
N LYS A 107 -8.42 17.28 -41.81
CA LYS A 107 -8.25 16.50 -43.06
C LYS A 107 -9.52 15.80 -43.55
N PRO A 108 -10.36 15.17 -42.70
CA PRO A 108 -11.58 14.49 -43.15
C PRO A 108 -12.65 15.42 -43.72
N TYR A 109 -12.56 16.72 -43.44
CA TYR A 109 -13.58 17.72 -43.81
C TYR A 109 -13.15 18.61 -44.98
N ILE A 110 -11.86 18.64 -45.33
CA ILE A 110 -11.33 19.41 -46.45
C ILE A 110 -11.67 18.72 -47.78
N GLY A 111 -12.17 19.50 -48.75
CA GLY A 111 -12.61 18.98 -50.06
C GLY A 111 -14.04 18.39 -50.06
N GLN A 112 -14.74 18.45 -48.92
CA GLN A 112 -16.09 17.92 -48.76
C GLN A 112 -17.15 19.05 -48.92
N CYS A 113 -18.40 18.66 -49.23
CA CYS A 113 -19.55 19.57 -49.15
C CYS A 113 -20.12 19.49 -47.76
N LEU A 114 -19.94 20.56 -46.94
CA LEU A 114 -20.35 20.57 -45.52
C LEU A 114 -21.66 21.33 -45.37
N GLY A 115 -22.70 20.62 -44.87
CA GLY A 115 -23.94 21.24 -44.39
C GLY A 115 -23.84 21.60 -42.91
N VAL A 116 -24.90 22.14 -42.33
CA VAL A 116 -24.92 22.55 -40.90
C VAL A 116 -24.63 21.40 -39.97
N SER A 117 -25.10 20.20 -40.30
CA SER A 117 -24.84 18.98 -39.50
C SER A 117 -23.35 18.63 -39.44
N GLN A 118 -22.66 18.61 -40.60
CA GLN A 118 -21.22 18.33 -40.67
C GLN A 118 -20.38 19.44 -40.06
N LEU A 119 -20.79 20.72 -40.17
CA LEU A 119 -20.11 21.82 -39.48
C LEU A 119 -20.22 21.68 -37.96
N ASN A 120 -21.38 21.31 -37.43
CA ASN A 120 -21.57 21.06 -36.01
C ASN A 120 -20.75 19.83 -35.54
N GLU A 121 -20.66 18.79 -36.37
CA GLU A 121 -19.80 17.62 -36.08
C GLU A 121 -18.34 18.02 -36.02
N LEU A 122 -17.81 18.80 -36.96
CA LEU A 122 -16.46 19.35 -36.94
C LEU A 122 -16.17 20.11 -35.64
N LEU A 123 -17.07 21.04 -35.22
CA LEU A 123 -16.92 21.76 -33.97
C LEU A 123 -16.90 20.85 -32.77
N LYS A 124 -17.76 19.80 -32.77
CA LYS A 124 -17.80 18.78 -31.73
C LYS A 124 -16.50 17.96 -31.68
N VAL A 125 -15.97 17.54 -32.83
CA VAL A 125 -14.71 16.76 -32.90
C VAL A 125 -13.54 17.58 -32.36
N ILE A 126 -13.43 18.86 -32.76
CA ILE A 126 -12.40 19.75 -32.23
C ILE A 126 -12.57 19.94 -30.71
N THR A 127 -13.78 20.25 -30.24
CA THR A 127 -14.06 20.44 -28.80
C THR A 127 -13.76 19.17 -28.00
N ASN A 128 -14.14 17.99 -28.51
CA ASN A 128 -13.86 16.71 -27.86
C ASN A 128 -12.37 16.46 -27.71
N ARG A 129 -11.55 16.86 -28.70
CA ARG A 129 -10.09 16.75 -28.59
C ARG A 129 -9.54 17.55 -27.40
N TYR A 130 -10.08 18.76 -27.14
CA TYR A 130 -9.74 19.54 -25.95
C TYR A 130 -10.18 18.83 -24.67
N ILE A 131 -11.40 18.29 -24.63
CA ILE A 131 -11.93 17.56 -23.48
C ILE A 131 -11.05 16.33 -23.17
N GLU A 132 -10.63 15.57 -24.19
CA GLU A 132 -9.72 14.43 -24.04
C GLU A 132 -8.37 14.83 -23.40
N LYS A 133 -7.86 16.01 -23.74
CA LYS A 133 -6.64 16.59 -23.13
C LYS A 133 -6.89 17.18 -21.72
N GLY A 134 -8.12 17.14 -21.21
CA GLY A 134 -8.50 17.73 -19.92
C GLY A 134 -8.83 19.22 -19.97
N LEU A 135 -8.81 19.86 -21.15
CA LEU A 135 -9.10 21.29 -21.34
C LEU A 135 -10.60 21.52 -21.53
N VAL A 136 -11.38 21.19 -20.48
CA VAL A 136 -12.85 21.05 -20.54
C VAL A 136 -13.62 22.34 -20.75
N THR A 137 -12.99 23.50 -20.56
CA THR A 137 -13.61 24.83 -20.80
C THR A 137 -13.28 25.38 -22.17
N SER A 138 -12.42 24.73 -22.95
CA SER A 138 -12.10 25.14 -24.33
C SER A 138 -13.19 24.70 -25.29
N ARG A 139 -13.58 25.59 -26.22
CA ARG A 139 -14.67 25.35 -27.16
C ARG A 139 -14.32 25.88 -28.55
N ALA A 140 -14.79 25.17 -29.59
CA ALA A 140 -14.75 25.61 -30.97
C ALA A 140 -16.07 26.31 -31.35
N TYR A 141 -15.96 27.40 -32.06
CA TYR A 141 -17.09 28.23 -32.53
C TYR A 141 -16.98 28.48 -34.00
N LEU A 142 -18.12 28.65 -34.64
CA LEU A 142 -18.25 29.11 -36.01
C LEU A 142 -18.59 30.60 -36.00
N PRO A 143 -17.66 31.53 -36.32
CA PRO A 143 -17.96 32.93 -36.44
C PRO A 143 -18.86 33.19 -37.66
N GLN A 144 -19.59 34.31 -37.66
CA GLN A 144 -20.37 34.70 -38.81
C GLN A 144 -19.44 34.96 -40.01
N GLN A 145 -19.65 34.23 -41.11
CA GLN A 145 -18.80 34.29 -42.29
C GLN A 145 -19.56 33.85 -43.54
N ASP A 146 -19.02 34.24 -44.72
CA ASP A 146 -19.51 33.77 -46.01
C ASP A 146 -18.74 32.51 -46.46
N LEU A 147 -19.46 31.39 -46.53
CA LEU A 147 -18.91 30.10 -46.95
C LEU A 147 -18.90 29.87 -48.48
N SER A 148 -19.44 30.79 -49.28
CA SER A 148 -19.53 30.68 -50.73
C SER A 148 -18.15 30.64 -51.39
N SER A 149 -17.12 31.22 -50.75
CA SER A 149 -15.71 31.20 -51.18
C SER A 149 -15.02 29.85 -51.01
N GLY A 150 -15.59 28.93 -50.22
CA GLY A 150 -14.99 27.64 -49.89
C GLY A 150 -13.93 27.70 -48.77
N HIS A 151 -13.74 28.87 -48.13
CA HIS A 151 -12.85 29.04 -46.99
C HIS A 151 -13.65 29.03 -45.70
N LEU A 152 -13.36 28.08 -44.82
CA LEU A 152 -14.01 27.94 -43.51
C LEU A 152 -13.07 28.40 -42.41
N GLN A 153 -13.49 29.37 -41.60
CA GLN A 153 -12.75 29.76 -40.40
C GLN A 153 -13.46 29.20 -39.16
N VAL A 154 -12.74 28.48 -38.35
CA VAL A 154 -13.17 27.98 -37.03
C VAL A 154 -12.38 28.73 -35.96
N LEU A 155 -13.06 29.34 -35.00
CA LEU A 155 -12.44 30.01 -33.86
C LEU A 155 -12.48 29.09 -32.64
N VAL A 156 -11.33 28.84 -32.04
CA VAL A 156 -11.23 28.15 -30.74
C VAL A 156 -10.97 29.19 -29.67
N VAL A 157 -11.78 29.14 -28.62
CA VAL A 157 -11.55 29.87 -27.38
C VAL A 157 -11.00 28.88 -26.37
N GLU A 158 -9.71 28.98 -26.12
CA GLU A 158 -9.04 28.15 -25.12
C GLU A 158 -9.32 28.66 -23.72
N GLY A 159 -9.86 27.79 -22.87
CA GLY A 159 -10.26 28.15 -21.51
C GLY A 159 -9.07 28.36 -20.59
N LYS A 160 -9.02 29.50 -19.87
CA LYS A 160 -7.96 29.87 -18.94
C LYS A 160 -8.46 29.91 -17.50
N LEU A 161 -7.61 29.55 -16.56
CA LEU A 161 -7.86 29.69 -15.13
C LEU A 161 -7.61 31.14 -14.70
N GLU A 162 -8.65 31.86 -14.31
CA GLU A 162 -8.52 33.22 -13.77
C GLU A 162 -8.29 33.23 -12.25
N GLY A 163 -8.91 32.29 -11.53
CA GLY A 163 -8.78 32.23 -10.10
C GLY A 163 -9.14 30.87 -9.51
N LEU A 164 -8.51 30.61 -8.37
CA LEU A 164 -8.80 29.47 -7.51
C LEU A 164 -9.20 30.02 -6.14
N LYS A 165 -10.41 29.72 -5.69
CA LYS A 165 -10.96 30.27 -4.44
C LYS A 165 -11.72 29.21 -3.67
N ALA A 166 -11.69 29.33 -2.33
CA ALA A 166 -12.64 28.63 -1.49
C ALA A 166 -14.04 29.20 -1.72
N ALA A 167 -15.05 28.37 -1.90
CA ALA A 167 -16.44 28.79 -2.00
C ALA A 167 -16.89 29.42 -0.68
N GLU A 168 -17.92 30.24 -0.75
CA GLU A 168 -18.51 30.89 0.42
C GLU A 168 -18.95 29.83 1.47
N GLY A 169 -18.58 30.05 2.73
CA GLY A 169 -18.81 29.10 3.82
C GLY A 169 -17.82 27.94 3.90
N SER A 170 -16.92 27.78 2.92
CA SER A 170 -15.85 26.77 2.94
C SER A 170 -14.73 27.15 3.92
N LYS A 171 -14.23 26.18 4.69
CA LYS A 171 -13.17 26.39 5.68
C LYS A 171 -11.78 26.01 5.14
N LEU A 172 -11.48 26.29 3.88
CA LEU A 172 -10.17 26.11 3.27
C LEU A 172 -9.42 27.43 3.22
N SER A 173 -8.15 27.40 3.61
CA SER A 173 -7.26 28.54 3.47
C SER A 173 -6.68 28.63 2.04
N ALA A 174 -6.30 29.82 1.61
CA ALA A 174 -5.60 30.01 0.34
C ALA A 174 -4.25 29.26 0.30
N ARG A 175 -3.60 29.07 1.45
CA ARG A 175 -2.35 28.29 1.55
C ARG A 175 -2.57 26.81 1.26
N GLU A 176 -3.61 26.20 1.82
CA GLU A 176 -3.96 24.80 1.55
C GLU A 176 -4.29 24.58 0.07
N LEU A 177 -5.07 25.48 -0.51
CA LEU A 177 -5.40 25.44 -1.94
C LEU A 177 -4.14 25.53 -2.81
N ASN A 178 -3.26 26.50 -2.53
CA ASN A 178 -2.03 26.69 -3.29
C ASN A 178 -1.04 25.52 -3.14
N MET A 179 -0.98 24.89 -1.96
CA MET A 179 -0.16 23.69 -1.77
C MET A 179 -0.71 22.48 -2.50
N ALA A 180 -2.02 22.33 -2.53
CA ALA A 180 -2.67 21.20 -3.18
C ALA A 180 -2.73 21.34 -4.70
N PHE A 181 -2.81 22.58 -5.22
CA PHE A 181 -3.01 22.85 -6.65
C PHE A 181 -1.69 22.82 -7.45
N PRO A 182 -1.60 22.01 -8.53
CA PRO A 182 -0.39 21.91 -9.33
C PRO A 182 -0.26 22.91 -10.48
N GLY A 183 -1.27 23.77 -10.73
CA GLY A 183 -1.30 24.77 -11.79
C GLY A 183 -1.12 26.19 -11.28
N SER A 184 -1.24 27.16 -12.19
CA SER A 184 -1.14 28.61 -11.91
C SER A 184 -2.27 29.39 -12.56
N SER A 185 -2.68 30.53 -11.97
CA SER A 185 -3.61 31.44 -12.61
C SER A 185 -3.05 32.00 -13.92
N GLY A 186 -3.88 32.13 -14.93
CA GLY A 186 -3.51 32.59 -16.28
C GLY A 186 -3.14 31.45 -17.25
N GLU A 187 -2.87 30.24 -16.74
CA GLU A 187 -2.65 29.06 -17.57
C GLU A 187 -3.95 28.48 -18.13
N LEU A 188 -3.85 27.58 -19.10
CA LEU A 188 -4.99 26.80 -19.59
C LEU A 188 -5.61 26.00 -18.44
N LEU A 189 -6.92 26.12 -18.28
CA LEU A 189 -7.63 25.34 -17.26
C LEU A 189 -7.60 23.85 -17.64
N ASN A 190 -6.90 23.06 -16.84
CA ASN A 190 -6.81 21.61 -17.00
C ASN A 190 -7.54 20.91 -15.87
N LEU A 191 -8.59 20.16 -16.21
CA LEU A 191 -9.37 19.38 -15.25
C LEU A 191 -8.51 18.41 -14.44
N ARG A 192 -7.46 17.84 -15.03
CA ARG A 192 -6.57 16.88 -14.32
C ARG A 192 -5.78 17.53 -13.18
N GLN A 193 -5.44 18.82 -13.34
CA GLN A 193 -4.82 19.61 -12.26
C GLN A 193 -5.80 19.86 -11.11
N ILE A 194 -7.06 20.16 -11.45
CA ILE A 194 -8.10 20.40 -10.45
C ILE A 194 -8.47 19.11 -9.70
N GLU A 195 -8.62 18.01 -10.42
CA GLU A 195 -8.84 16.69 -9.81
C GLU A 195 -7.68 16.29 -8.89
N GLN A 196 -6.43 16.56 -9.29
CA GLN A 196 -5.26 16.31 -8.44
C GLN A 196 -5.31 17.17 -7.17
N MET A 197 -5.70 18.41 -7.26
CA MET A 197 -5.91 19.28 -6.08
C MET A 197 -6.96 18.69 -5.15
N VAL A 198 -8.11 18.27 -5.68
CA VAL A 198 -9.19 17.65 -4.89
C VAL A 198 -8.69 16.37 -4.21
N ASP A 199 -7.91 15.54 -4.90
CA ASP A 199 -7.28 14.35 -4.29
C ASP A 199 -6.34 14.73 -3.14
N GLN A 200 -5.48 15.75 -3.33
CA GLN A 200 -4.57 16.20 -2.29
C GLN A 200 -5.30 16.72 -1.06
N LEU A 201 -6.44 17.42 -1.25
CA LEU A 201 -7.26 17.87 -0.14
C LEU A 201 -8.00 16.72 0.55
N ASN A 202 -8.61 15.80 -0.22
CA ASN A 202 -9.38 14.66 0.29
C ASN A 202 -8.51 13.52 0.81
N ARG A 203 -7.19 13.57 0.59
CA ARG A 203 -6.22 12.72 1.27
C ARG A 203 -6.29 12.88 2.81
N LEU A 204 -6.73 14.05 3.27
CA LEU A 204 -7.01 14.33 4.68
C LEU A 204 -8.43 13.84 5.03
N PRO A 205 -8.59 12.85 5.92
CA PRO A 205 -9.91 12.27 6.24
C PRO A 205 -10.93 13.27 6.80
N SER A 206 -10.50 14.42 7.31
CA SER A 206 -11.39 15.49 7.75
C SER A 206 -12.04 16.25 6.59
N ASN A 207 -11.48 16.19 5.38
CA ASN A 207 -11.95 16.92 4.23
C ASN A 207 -12.95 16.12 3.39
N GLN A 208 -13.84 16.85 2.73
CA GLN A 208 -14.77 16.38 1.70
C GLN A 208 -14.83 17.44 0.59
N ALA A 209 -13.67 17.78 0.05
CA ALA A 209 -13.53 18.83 -0.93
C ALA A 209 -14.18 18.42 -2.25
N GLN A 210 -14.94 19.34 -2.83
CA GLN A 210 -15.57 19.23 -4.14
C GLN A 210 -15.26 20.51 -4.92
N MET A 211 -15.16 20.40 -6.25
CA MET A 211 -14.88 21.54 -7.11
C MET A 211 -16.10 21.90 -7.96
N GLU A 212 -16.25 23.20 -8.23
CA GLU A 212 -17.22 23.76 -9.15
C GLU A 212 -16.53 24.74 -10.08
N LEU A 213 -16.88 24.70 -11.35
CA LEU A 213 -16.38 25.66 -12.34
C LEU A 213 -17.37 26.78 -12.50
N ALA A 214 -16.93 28.03 -12.34
CA ALA A 214 -17.69 29.22 -12.56
C ALA A 214 -17.11 30.02 -13.74
N PRO A 215 -17.93 30.77 -14.49
CA PRO A 215 -17.45 31.71 -15.51
C PRO A 215 -16.53 32.76 -14.87
N GLY A 216 -15.42 33.07 -15.55
CA GLY A 216 -14.56 34.19 -15.20
C GLY A 216 -15.04 35.49 -15.82
N GLN A 217 -14.25 36.56 -15.72
CA GLN A 217 -14.58 37.88 -16.25
C GLN A 217 -14.14 38.04 -17.71
N ALA A 218 -13.03 37.44 -18.10
CA ALA A 218 -12.53 37.50 -19.47
C ALA A 218 -13.20 36.45 -20.37
N VAL A 219 -13.17 36.68 -21.69
CA VAL A 219 -13.60 35.68 -22.69
C VAL A 219 -12.76 34.43 -22.59
N GLY A 220 -13.39 33.29 -22.33
CA GLY A 220 -12.71 32.02 -22.06
C GLY A 220 -12.17 31.89 -20.65
N GLY A 221 -12.31 32.89 -19.79
CA GLY A 221 -11.91 32.81 -18.39
C GLY A 221 -12.82 31.89 -17.56
N SER A 222 -12.26 31.21 -16.60
CA SER A 222 -12.99 30.37 -15.66
C SER A 222 -12.40 30.49 -14.26
N GLU A 223 -13.25 30.51 -13.25
CA GLU A 223 -12.87 30.41 -11.85
C GLU A 223 -13.16 29.01 -11.32
N VAL A 224 -12.25 28.49 -10.48
CA VAL A 224 -12.46 27.24 -9.75
C VAL A 224 -12.85 27.57 -8.32
N LEU A 225 -14.03 27.13 -7.93
CA LEU A 225 -14.58 27.28 -6.57
C LEU A 225 -14.47 25.91 -5.87
N VAL A 226 -13.80 25.88 -4.71
CA VAL A 226 -13.64 24.65 -3.92
C VAL A 226 -14.57 24.72 -2.71
N LYS A 227 -15.54 23.82 -2.67
CA LYS A 227 -16.43 23.62 -1.52
C LYS A 227 -15.81 22.57 -0.59
N ASN A 228 -15.71 22.88 0.69
CA ASN A 228 -15.28 21.92 1.69
C ASN A 228 -15.94 22.21 3.03
N ASN A 229 -16.63 21.21 3.58
CA ASN A 229 -17.17 21.23 4.94
C ASN A 229 -16.35 20.26 5.80
N PRO A 230 -15.19 20.70 6.31
CA PRO A 230 -14.30 19.82 7.03
C PRO A 230 -14.94 19.35 8.33
N GLN A 231 -14.73 18.07 8.63
CA GLN A 231 -15.01 17.51 9.93
C GLN A 231 -13.92 17.94 10.92
N LYS A 232 -13.97 17.40 12.15
CA LYS A 232 -12.93 17.59 13.17
C LYS A 232 -11.55 17.24 12.59
N PRO A 233 -10.55 18.14 12.64
CA PRO A 233 -9.26 17.91 11.98
C PRO A 233 -8.35 16.96 12.74
N TRP A 234 -8.70 16.54 13.93
CA TRP A 234 -7.91 15.60 14.71
C TRP A 234 -8.76 14.41 15.17
N ARG A 235 -8.13 13.27 15.29
CA ARG A 235 -8.72 12.00 15.70
C ARG A 235 -7.78 11.29 16.66
N VAL A 236 -8.36 10.67 17.68
CA VAL A 236 -7.67 9.81 18.64
C VAL A 236 -8.20 8.39 18.49
N GLY A 237 -7.33 7.42 18.41
CA GLY A 237 -7.68 6.01 18.41
C GLY A 237 -7.03 5.28 19.59
N LEU A 238 -7.75 4.34 20.15
CA LEU A 238 -7.23 3.35 21.11
C LEU A 238 -7.57 1.97 20.58
N SER A 239 -6.63 1.05 20.65
CA SER A 239 -6.86 -0.33 20.20
C SER A 239 -6.40 -1.35 21.21
N ARG A 240 -7.06 -2.51 21.19
CA ARG A 240 -6.70 -3.69 21.97
C ARG A 240 -6.73 -4.89 21.03
N SER A 241 -5.61 -5.63 20.95
CA SER A 241 -5.51 -6.80 20.08
C SER A 241 -4.61 -7.88 20.67
N ASN A 242 -4.63 -9.08 20.07
CA ASN A 242 -3.67 -10.14 20.35
C ASN A 242 -2.78 -10.45 19.13
N GLU A 243 -2.50 -9.44 18.31
CA GLU A 243 -1.68 -9.57 17.09
C GLU A 243 -0.18 -9.56 17.36
N GLY A 244 0.24 -9.38 18.63
CA GLY A 244 1.65 -9.48 19.04
C GLY A 244 2.18 -10.90 19.00
N GLN A 245 3.49 -11.04 19.27
CA GLN A 245 4.17 -12.34 19.32
C GLN A 245 4.18 -12.91 20.75
N LYS A 246 4.10 -14.22 20.92
CA LYS A 246 4.23 -14.87 22.23
C LYS A 246 5.57 -14.60 22.91
N SER A 247 6.62 -14.39 22.12
CA SER A 247 7.98 -14.16 22.62
C SER A 247 8.15 -12.78 23.28
N THR A 248 7.45 -11.74 22.79
CA THR A 248 7.61 -10.35 23.23
C THR A 248 6.36 -9.74 23.87
N GLY A 249 5.23 -10.43 23.82
CA GLY A 249 3.93 -9.98 24.33
C GLY A 249 2.86 -10.08 23.25
N GLU A 250 2.01 -11.07 23.40
CA GLU A 250 0.96 -11.39 22.42
C GLU A 250 -0.13 -10.33 22.39
N GLN A 251 -0.53 -9.88 23.56
CA GLN A 251 -1.62 -8.93 23.71
C GLN A 251 -1.10 -7.51 23.73
N GLN A 252 -1.66 -6.66 22.89
CA GLN A 252 -1.18 -5.31 22.65
C GLN A 252 -2.24 -4.25 22.95
N TRP A 253 -1.83 -3.14 23.54
CA TRP A 253 -2.50 -1.86 23.46
C TRP A 253 -1.90 -1.02 22.36
N GLY A 254 -2.73 -0.35 21.59
CA GLY A 254 -2.32 0.64 20.60
C GLY A 254 -3.00 1.98 20.87
N SER A 255 -2.30 3.05 20.49
CA SER A 255 -2.85 4.41 20.50
C SER A 255 -2.48 5.12 19.21
N SER A 256 -3.35 5.97 18.71
CA SER A 256 -3.08 6.82 17.55
C SER A 256 -3.62 8.22 17.80
N PHE A 257 -2.88 9.19 17.27
CA PHE A 257 -3.30 10.58 17.15
C PHE A 257 -3.03 11.03 15.74
N GLU A 258 -4.07 11.49 15.05
CA GLU A 258 -3.97 12.00 13.69
C GLU A 258 -4.44 13.45 13.67
N TRP A 259 -3.68 14.30 12.98
CA TRP A 259 -3.98 15.71 12.84
C TRP A 259 -3.84 16.15 11.38
N ASP A 260 -4.95 16.55 10.81
CA ASP A 260 -5.04 17.04 9.45
C ASP A 260 -4.75 18.53 9.41
N SER A 261 -3.90 18.94 8.49
CA SER A 261 -3.49 20.32 8.22
C SER A 261 -2.95 21.08 9.46
N PRO A 262 -2.04 20.50 10.29
CA PRO A 262 -1.52 21.17 11.48
C PRO A 262 -0.81 22.51 11.16
N LEU A 263 -0.18 22.64 10.00
CA LEU A 263 0.51 23.86 9.56
C LEU A 263 -0.31 24.68 8.56
N GLY A 264 -1.52 24.27 8.22
CA GLY A 264 -2.36 24.91 7.21
C GLY A 264 -1.79 24.77 5.79
N LEU A 265 -1.14 23.63 5.50
CA LEU A 265 -0.50 23.33 4.22
C LEU A 265 -1.15 22.10 3.53
N ALA A 266 -2.35 21.73 3.92
CA ALA A 266 -2.97 20.44 3.59
C ALA A 266 -2.07 19.24 3.98
N ASP A 267 -1.26 19.41 4.99
CA ASP A 267 -0.33 18.45 5.55
C ASP A 267 -1.02 17.49 6.54
N GLN A 268 -0.37 16.40 6.89
CA GLN A 268 -0.90 15.43 7.86
C GLN A 268 0.19 14.99 8.83
N LEU A 269 -0.15 14.98 10.10
CA LEU A 269 0.66 14.39 11.17
C LEU A 269 -0.07 13.18 11.76
N VAL A 270 0.64 12.05 11.85
CA VAL A 270 0.16 10.83 12.50
C VAL A 270 1.18 10.39 13.53
N LEU A 271 0.73 10.21 14.77
CA LEU A 271 1.49 9.62 15.86
C LEU A 271 0.82 8.29 16.24
N ARG A 272 1.61 7.24 16.35
CA ARG A 272 1.13 5.94 16.83
C ARG A 272 2.04 5.42 17.93
N GLY A 273 1.47 4.74 18.90
CA GLY A 273 2.20 4.05 19.96
C GLY A 273 1.58 2.69 20.25
N GLY A 274 2.41 1.73 20.59
CA GLY A 274 1.99 0.41 20.98
C GLY A 274 2.77 -0.09 22.19
N HIS A 275 2.13 -0.90 22.99
CA HIS A 275 2.71 -1.49 24.20
C HIS A 275 2.01 -2.83 24.48
N ASP A 276 2.78 -3.80 24.97
CA ASP A 276 2.22 -5.05 25.48
C ASP A 276 1.21 -4.78 26.60
N ALA A 277 0.10 -5.48 26.56
CA ALA A 277 -1.03 -5.21 27.47
C ALA A 277 -0.96 -6.01 28.76
N ILE A 278 -0.11 -7.02 28.83
CA ILE A 278 0.13 -7.85 30.01
C ILE A 278 1.50 -7.48 30.54
N SER A 279 1.55 -6.91 31.73
CA SER A 279 2.83 -6.60 32.39
C SER A 279 3.54 -7.90 32.75
N ASP A 280 4.57 -8.22 32.00
CA ASP A 280 5.46 -9.35 32.24
C ASP A 280 6.90 -8.82 32.31
N HIS A 281 7.58 -9.03 33.46
CA HIS A 281 8.98 -8.60 33.60
C HIS A 281 9.94 -9.32 32.64
N GLN A 282 9.53 -10.44 32.08
CA GLN A 282 10.33 -11.28 31.21
C GLN A 282 10.12 -10.95 29.73
N LYS A 283 8.95 -10.39 29.37
CA LYS A 283 8.55 -10.09 28.00
C LYS A 283 8.03 -8.67 27.92
N THR A 284 8.41 -7.94 26.90
CA THR A 284 7.84 -6.64 26.62
C THR A 284 8.03 -6.29 25.14
N SER A 285 7.09 -5.55 24.59
CA SER A 285 7.18 -4.95 23.26
C SER A 285 6.61 -3.54 23.33
N ARG A 286 7.38 -2.56 22.88
CA ARG A 286 6.99 -1.16 22.79
C ARG A 286 7.34 -0.63 21.44
N ASN A 287 6.46 0.16 20.84
CA ASN A 287 6.73 0.86 19.61
C ASN A 287 6.16 2.27 19.64
N ALA A 288 6.80 3.15 18.89
CA ALA A 288 6.33 4.50 18.62
C ALA A 288 6.61 4.84 17.16
N MET A 289 5.71 5.55 16.52
CA MET A 289 5.83 6.00 15.14
C MET A 289 5.33 7.42 15.00
N LEU A 290 6.09 8.22 14.25
CA LEU A 290 5.69 9.52 13.73
C LEU A 290 5.67 9.43 12.22
N TYR A 291 4.61 9.92 11.61
CA TYR A 291 4.49 10.08 10.17
C TYR A 291 4.03 11.50 9.86
N TYR A 292 4.74 12.18 8.97
CA TYR A 292 4.38 13.49 8.48
C TYR A 292 4.34 13.48 6.96
N ASN A 293 3.31 14.09 6.39
CA ASN A 293 3.10 14.12 4.96
C ASN A 293 2.72 15.53 4.50
N LEU A 294 3.36 15.99 3.43
CA LEU A 294 3.20 17.32 2.85
C LEU A 294 2.95 17.22 1.35
N PRO A 295 1.79 17.65 0.84
CA PRO A 295 1.52 17.73 -0.58
C PRO A 295 2.13 19.00 -1.18
N PHE A 296 2.50 18.92 -2.46
CA PHE A 296 2.88 20.06 -3.28
C PHE A 296 2.48 19.81 -4.73
N GLY A 297 1.24 20.15 -5.09
CA GLY A 297 0.67 19.92 -6.41
C GLY A 297 0.74 18.45 -6.84
N TRP A 298 1.58 18.16 -7.85
CA TRP A 298 1.82 16.78 -8.32
C TRP A 298 2.73 15.96 -7.40
N TRP A 299 3.37 16.60 -6.44
CA TRP A 299 4.33 15.98 -5.54
C TRP A 299 3.71 15.68 -4.17
N ASN A 300 4.27 14.70 -3.51
CA ASN A 300 3.96 14.35 -2.13
C ASN A 300 5.25 13.96 -1.41
N LEU A 301 5.62 14.70 -0.38
CA LEU A 301 6.76 14.43 0.47
C LEU A 301 6.27 13.78 1.76
N SER A 302 6.85 12.66 2.15
CA SER A 302 6.56 12.05 3.44
C SER A 302 7.82 11.67 4.18
N TYR A 303 7.76 11.83 5.49
CA TYR A 303 8.79 11.40 6.42
C TYR A 303 8.16 10.52 7.49
N SER A 304 8.78 9.40 7.78
CA SER A 304 8.40 8.57 8.92
C SER A 304 9.60 8.25 9.80
N TYR A 305 9.36 8.28 11.10
CA TYR A 305 10.26 7.78 12.12
C TYR A 305 9.54 6.70 12.91
N SER A 306 10.18 5.55 13.11
CA SER A 306 9.67 4.52 13.99
C SER A 306 10.77 4.01 14.91
N GLN A 307 10.39 3.76 16.16
CA GLN A 307 11.23 3.17 17.19
C GLN A 307 10.51 1.98 17.79
N SER A 308 11.22 0.91 18.05
CA SER A 308 10.70 -0.24 18.80
C SER A 308 11.74 -0.76 19.79
N GLU A 309 11.25 -1.30 20.90
CA GLU A 309 12.03 -1.95 21.94
C GLU A 309 11.36 -3.27 22.30
N TYR A 310 12.15 -4.30 22.51
CA TYR A 310 11.63 -5.58 22.96
C TYR A 310 12.49 -6.23 24.04
N ARG A 311 11.82 -7.08 24.83
CA ARG A 311 12.43 -8.05 25.75
C ARG A 311 11.75 -9.39 25.54
N SER A 312 12.54 -10.44 25.50
CA SER A 312 12.06 -11.82 25.44
C SER A 312 12.97 -12.75 26.24
N LEU A 313 12.45 -13.91 26.58
CA LEU A 313 13.25 -15.01 27.12
C LEU A 313 13.47 -16.05 26.02
N ALA A 314 14.72 -16.35 25.73
CA ALA A 314 15.10 -17.47 24.91
C ALA A 314 15.42 -18.67 25.80
N GLN A 315 14.90 -19.83 25.40
CA GLN A 315 15.16 -21.08 26.12
C GLN A 315 16.42 -21.74 25.58
N GLY A 316 17.38 -21.99 26.46
CA GLY A 316 18.53 -22.81 26.21
C GLY A 316 18.35 -24.23 26.78
N GLN A 317 19.33 -25.10 26.62
CA GLN A 317 19.36 -26.44 27.25
C GLN A 317 19.56 -26.28 28.76
N GLY A 318 18.45 -26.27 29.53
CA GLY A 318 18.46 -26.20 30.99
C GLY A 318 18.59 -24.82 31.62
N PHE A 319 18.60 -23.75 30.83
CA PHE A 319 18.58 -22.37 31.33
C PHE A 319 17.86 -21.43 30.35
N ASN A 320 17.32 -20.32 30.88
CA ASN A 320 16.75 -19.27 30.09
C ASN A 320 17.70 -18.07 30.11
N PHE A 321 17.80 -17.37 28.98
CA PHE A 321 18.57 -16.14 28.89
C PHE A 321 17.70 -15.00 28.34
N LYS A 322 17.96 -13.83 28.85
CA LYS A 322 17.25 -12.60 28.48
C LYS A 322 17.79 -12.11 27.14
N GLN A 323 16.88 -11.90 26.18
CA GLN A 323 17.14 -11.19 24.95
C GLN A 323 16.47 -9.81 24.98
N THR A 324 17.21 -8.78 24.63
CA THR A 324 16.66 -7.42 24.48
C THR A 324 17.13 -6.80 23.19
N GLY A 325 16.41 -5.82 22.70
CA GLY A 325 16.85 -5.05 21.56
C GLY A 325 16.03 -3.80 21.34
N ASP A 326 16.61 -2.91 20.57
CA ASP A 326 15.98 -1.68 20.10
C ASP A 326 16.18 -1.52 18.59
N SER A 327 15.25 -0.86 17.95
CA SER A 327 15.37 -0.46 16.56
C SER A 327 14.90 0.95 16.33
N GLN A 328 15.55 1.65 15.41
CA GLN A 328 15.18 2.98 14.95
C GLN A 328 15.20 2.98 13.42
N ASN A 329 14.12 3.45 12.82
CA ASN A 329 14.00 3.52 11.37
C ASN A 329 13.54 4.91 10.95
N HIS A 330 14.29 5.55 10.07
CA HIS A 330 13.98 6.81 9.42
C HIS A 330 13.69 6.53 7.95
N GLN A 331 12.64 7.08 7.40
CA GLN A 331 12.31 6.97 5.99
C GLN A 331 11.82 8.30 5.44
N LEU A 332 12.47 8.78 4.40
CA LEU A 332 12.04 9.92 3.60
C LEU A 332 11.58 9.39 2.25
N ARG A 333 10.40 9.79 1.79
CA ARG A 333 9.85 9.39 0.48
C ARG A 333 9.30 10.60 -0.25
N LEU A 334 9.65 10.70 -1.53
CA LEU A 334 9.13 11.67 -2.47
C LEU A 334 8.36 10.91 -3.55
N GLU A 335 7.11 11.29 -3.79
CA GLU A 335 6.25 10.74 -4.82
C GLU A 335 5.83 11.84 -5.79
N ARG A 336 5.77 11.54 -7.09
CA ARG A 336 5.27 12.44 -8.14
C ARG A 336 4.26 11.72 -9.01
N VAL A 337 3.08 12.27 -9.12
CA VAL A 337 2.10 11.86 -10.13
C VAL A 337 2.57 12.33 -11.50
N ILE A 338 2.81 11.39 -12.41
CA ILE A 338 3.31 11.67 -13.77
C ILE A 338 2.23 11.50 -14.84
N HIS A 339 1.18 10.76 -14.54
CA HIS A 339 0.03 10.59 -15.41
C HIS A 339 -1.24 10.46 -14.57
N ARG A 340 -2.30 11.13 -15.03
CA ARG A 340 -3.64 11.04 -14.49
C ARG A 340 -4.66 11.23 -15.60
N ASP A 341 -5.64 10.34 -15.66
CA ASP A 341 -6.84 10.47 -16.48
C ASP A 341 -8.10 10.14 -15.67
N ALA A 342 -9.24 10.00 -16.32
CA ALA A 342 -10.53 9.74 -15.65
C ALA A 342 -10.60 8.36 -14.97
N VAL A 343 -9.72 7.42 -15.29
CA VAL A 343 -9.77 6.02 -14.84
C VAL A 343 -8.45 5.50 -14.29
N SER A 344 -7.35 6.25 -14.44
CA SER A 344 -6.02 5.79 -14.04
C SER A 344 -5.14 6.90 -13.47
N LYS A 345 -4.19 6.50 -12.63
CA LYS A 345 -3.19 7.37 -12.03
C LYS A 345 -1.87 6.61 -11.97
N THR A 346 -0.79 7.26 -12.42
CA THR A 346 0.57 6.69 -12.36
C THR A 346 1.48 7.65 -11.61
N SER A 347 2.25 7.13 -10.67
CA SER A 347 3.24 7.90 -9.93
C SER A 347 4.60 7.22 -9.91
N LEU A 348 5.65 8.04 -9.86
CA LEU A 348 7.01 7.61 -9.56
C LEU A 348 7.30 7.95 -8.11
N ASN A 349 8.02 7.09 -7.44
CA ASN A 349 8.47 7.34 -6.07
C ASN A 349 9.98 7.10 -5.94
N SER A 350 10.60 7.88 -5.07
CA SER A 350 11.98 7.72 -4.64
C SER A 350 12.05 7.89 -3.13
N GLY A 351 12.98 7.22 -2.48
CA GLY A 351 13.09 7.28 -1.03
C GLY A 351 14.48 6.96 -0.53
N LEU A 352 14.72 7.35 0.70
CA LEU A 352 15.90 7.01 1.48
C LEU A 352 15.43 6.47 2.83
N SER A 353 16.02 5.37 3.27
CA SER A 353 15.78 4.85 4.61
C SER A 353 17.08 4.60 5.35
N TYR A 354 17.03 4.75 6.67
CA TYR A 354 18.09 4.41 7.59
C TYR A 354 17.52 3.59 8.74
N LEU A 355 17.98 2.36 8.87
CA LEU A 355 17.61 1.42 9.91
C LEU A 355 18.80 1.12 10.80
N ARG A 356 18.62 1.31 12.11
CA ARG A 356 19.55 0.88 13.14
C ARG A 356 18.87 -0.14 14.03
N THR A 357 19.49 -1.29 14.23
CA THR A 357 19.04 -2.30 15.19
C THR A 357 20.17 -2.66 16.14
N ASN A 358 19.87 -2.79 17.43
CA ASN A 358 20.79 -3.30 18.44
C ASN A 358 20.13 -4.48 19.14
N ASN A 359 20.85 -5.57 19.30
CA ASN A 359 20.36 -6.78 19.95
C ASN A 359 21.38 -7.23 21.00
N TYR A 360 20.88 -7.74 22.12
CA TYR A 360 21.66 -8.12 23.28
C TYR A 360 21.20 -9.47 23.83
N ILE A 361 22.13 -10.24 24.38
CA ILE A 361 21.88 -11.41 25.23
C ILE A 361 22.58 -11.14 26.56
N GLU A 362 21.82 -11.20 27.68
CA GLU A 362 22.32 -10.90 29.04
C GLU A 362 23.16 -9.63 29.07
N ASP A 363 22.65 -8.55 28.46
CA ASP A 363 23.28 -7.23 28.33
C ASP A 363 24.56 -7.19 27.44
N SER A 364 24.99 -8.32 26.85
CA SER A 364 26.10 -8.40 25.89
C SER A 364 25.59 -8.15 24.47
N LYS A 365 26.15 -7.16 23.79
CA LYS A 365 25.74 -6.79 22.42
C LYS A 365 26.10 -7.88 21.41
N LEU A 366 25.12 -8.30 20.62
CA LEU A 366 25.27 -9.24 19.53
C LEU A 366 25.71 -8.52 18.25
N ALA A 367 26.98 -8.59 17.89
CA ALA A 367 27.50 -7.90 16.71
C ALA A 367 26.86 -8.40 15.38
N ASN A 368 26.54 -9.70 15.29
CA ASN A 368 26.02 -10.32 14.06
C ASN A 368 24.56 -9.97 13.77
N SER A 369 23.78 -9.59 14.78
CA SER A 369 22.36 -9.20 14.65
C SER A 369 22.10 -7.71 14.92
N SER A 370 23.13 -6.96 15.26
CA SER A 370 23.06 -5.50 15.41
C SER A 370 23.54 -4.82 14.13
N ASN A 371 22.66 -4.07 13.47
CA ASN A 371 22.90 -3.58 12.11
C ASN A 371 22.62 -2.09 11.98
N ARG A 372 23.34 -1.46 11.04
CA ARG A 372 23.07 -0.10 10.54
C ARG A 372 23.00 -0.18 9.02
N LEU A 373 21.81 -0.04 8.48
CA LEU A 373 21.53 -0.21 7.05
C LEU A 373 20.96 1.10 6.50
N SER A 374 21.45 1.54 5.36
CA SER A 374 20.83 2.61 4.58
C SER A 374 20.42 2.06 3.22
N GLU A 375 19.29 2.51 2.72
CA GLU A 375 18.69 2.01 1.50
C GLU A 375 18.19 3.18 0.65
N ALA A 376 18.51 3.16 -0.64
CA ALA A 376 17.87 4.00 -1.65
C ALA A 376 16.75 3.19 -2.30
N GLN A 377 15.59 3.81 -2.46
CA GLN A 377 14.38 3.19 -2.98
C GLN A 377 13.89 3.93 -4.20
N PHE A 378 13.49 3.19 -5.23
CA PHE A 378 12.85 3.71 -6.44
C PHE A 378 11.66 2.84 -6.78
N GLY A 379 10.60 3.44 -7.27
CA GLY A 379 9.42 2.66 -7.64
C GLY A 379 8.49 3.39 -8.58
N ILE A 380 7.60 2.62 -9.16
CA ILE A 380 6.47 3.08 -9.97
C ILE A 380 5.19 2.46 -9.42
N ASN A 381 4.18 3.29 -9.26
CA ASN A 381 2.83 2.87 -8.93
C ASN A 381 1.90 3.18 -10.10
N HIS A 382 1.03 2.24 -10.44
CA HIS A 382 -0.05 2.44 -11.42
C HIS A 382 -1.35 1.90 -10.87
N GLY A 383 -2.31 2.78 -10.65
CA GLY A 383 -3.67 2.46 -10.27
C GLY A 383 -4.65 2.67 -11.41
N ARG A 384 -5.63 1.75 -11.57
CA ARG A 384 -6.65 1.83 -12.62
C ARG A 384 -8.00 1.28 -12.18
N ARG A 385 -9.05 2.00 -12.57
CA ARG A 385 -10.43 1.55 -12.48
C ARG A 385 -10.80 0.81 -13.78
N ILE A 386 -11.29 -0.42 -13.67
CA ILE A 386 -11.71 -1.27 -14.80
C ILE A 386 -13.18 -1.66 -14.56
N GLY A 387 -14.10 -0.91 -15.15
CA GLY A 387 -15.52 -1.06 -14.85
C GLY A 387 -15.82 -0.79 -13.37
N GLY A 388 -16.32 -1.79 -12.67
CA GLY A 388 -16.57 -1.74 -11.22
C GLY A 388 -15.40 -2.20 -10.35
N ALA A 389 -14.30 -2.67 -10.96
CA ALA A 389 -13.12 -3.12 -10.26
C ALA A 389 -12.03 -2.04 -10.16
N PHE A 390 -11.17 -2.20 -9.16
CA PHE A 390 -10.01 -1.34 -8.91
C PHE A 390 -8.76 -2.20 -8.83
N VAL A 391 -7.72 -1.82 -9.58
CA VAL A 391 -6.44 -2.53 -9.65
C VAL A 391 -5.34 -1.54 -9.31
N ASN A 392 -4.39 -1.95 -8.49
CA ASN A 392 -3.18 -1.18 -8.21
C ASN A 392 -1.95 -2.07 -8.34
N LEU A 393 -0.91 -1.57 -8.99
CA LEU A 393 0.38 -2.24 -9.20
C LEU A 393 1.50 -1.34 -8.69
N ASP A 394 2.35 -1.89 -7.81
CA ASP A 394 3.58 -1.26 -7.35
C ASP A 394 4.78 -2.12 -7.75
N LEU A 395 5.76 -1.51 -8.38
CA LEU A 395 7.06 -2.12 -8.65
C LEU A 395 8.14 -1.29 -7.96
N GLY A 396 9.06 -1.95 -7.27
CA GLY A 396 10.10 -1.29 -6.48
C GLY A 396 11.48 -1.90 -6.67
N LEU A 397 12.49 -1.04 -6.64
CA LEU A 397 13.91 -1.36 -6.55
C LEU A 397 14.44 -0.75 -5.26
N GLN A 398 15.16 -1.53 -4.48
CA GLN A 398 15.78 -1.12 -3.23
C GLN A 398 17.24 -1.53 -3.25
N ASP A 399 18.13 -0.55 -3.12
CA ASP A 399 19.58 -0.75 -3.09
C ASP A 399 20.15 -0.34 -1.73
N GLY A 400 20.87 -1.25 -1.08
CA GLY A 400 21.65 -0.95 0.10
C GLY A 400 22.80 0.01 -0.25
N ILE A 401 22.89 1.14 0.44
CA ILE A 401 23.89 2.17 0.22
C ILE A 401 24.76 2.40 1.46
N GLY A 402 25.95 2.95 1.29
CA GLY A 402 26.87 3.22 2.40
C GLY A 402 26.75 4.66 2.93
N ALA A 403 25.54 5.24 2.95
CA ALA A 403 25.25 6.57 3.48
C ALA A 403 24.89 6.54 4.97
N PHE A 404 24.91 7.68 5.65
CA PHE A 404 24.44 7.86 7.03
C PHE A 404 25.07 6.90 8.06
N ASP A 405 26.38 6.67 7.97
CA ASP A 405 27.13 5.76 8.85
C ASP A 405 26.64 4.28 8.79
N ALA A 406 26.04 3.89 7.66
CA ALA A 406 25.67 2.49 7.43
C ALA A 406 26.89 1.58 7.31
N GLN A 407 26.72 0.34 7.65
CA GLN A 407 27.75 -0.69 7.50
C GLN A 407 28.21 -0.77 6.04
N ARG A 408 29.52 -0.86 5.86
CA ARG A 408 30.17 -1.00 4.55
C ARG A 408 30.66 -2.44 4.33
N GLN A 409 29.99 -3.41 4.91
CA GLN A 409 30.41 -4.79 4.83
C GLN A 409 30.34 -5.27 3.39
N LYS A 410 31.48 -5.65 2.83
CA LYS A 410 31.55 -6.38 1.59
C LYS A 410 31.25 -7.86 1.86
N GLU A 411 30.59 -8.49 0.91
CA GLU A 411 30.36 -9.93 0.89
C GLU A 411 31.67 -10.67 1.22
N ARG A 412 31.66 -11.46 2.27
CA ARG A 412 32.73 -12.40 2.60
C ARG A 412 32.12 -13.78 2.59
N ASP A 413 32.63 -14.65 1.73
CA ASP A 413 32.44 -16.09 1.89
C ASP A 413 33.12 -16.48 3.19
N ASP A 414 32.39 -17.11 4.10
CA ASP A 414 33.02 -17.73 5.24
C ASP A 414 33.78 -19.01 4.78
N LYS A 415 34.63 -19.54 5.63
CA LYS A 415 35.39 -20.76 5.33
C LYS A 415 34.51 -21.99 5.08
N THR A 416 33.19 -21.89 5.33
CA THR A 416 32.20 -22.96 5.14
C THR A 416 31.44 -22.81 3.82
N GLY A 417 31.74 -21.79 3.00
CA GLY A 417 31.08 -21.50 1.73
C GLY A 417 29.69 -20.87 1.89
N LYS A 418 29.31 -20.46 3.11
CA LYS A 418 28.08 -19.72 3.37
C LYS A 418 28.34 -18.23 3.17
N ARG A 419 27.57 -17.59 2.29
CA ARG A 419 27.61 -16.15 2.16
C ARG A 419 26.99 -15.47 3.38
N GLN A 420 27.67 -14.43 3.86
CA GLN A 420 27.15 -13.58 4.95
C GLN A 420 26.24 -12.50 4.38
N ALA A 421 25.30 -12.02 5.22
CA ALA A 421 24.42 -10.92 4.85
C ALA A 421 25.22 -9.68 4.44
N ASN A 422 24.83 -9.07 3.33
CA ASN A 422 25.51 -7.94 2.73
C ASN A 422 24.70 -6.65 2.95
N ALA A 423 25.34 -5.58 3.44
CA ALA A 423 24.70 -4.28 3.57
C ALA A 423 24.53 -3.55 2.20
N ARG A 424 25.24 -4.01 1.17
CA ARG A 424 25.16 -3.54 -0.22
C ARG A 424 24.36 -4.51 -1.08
N TYR A 425 23.15 -4.82 -0.65
CA TYR A 425 22.23 -5.71 -1.36
C TYR A 425 21.39 -4.96 -2.39
N ARG A 426 20.88 -5.71 -3.35
CA ARG A 426 19.82 -5.28 -4.28
C ARG A 426 18.58 -6.13 -4.12
N LYS A 427 17.44 -5.47 -4.01
CA LYS A 427 16.16 -6.11 -3.77
C LYS A 427 15.10 -5.54 -4.71
N TYR A 428 14.34 -6.41 -5.38
CA TYR A 428 13.19 -6.07 -6.20
C TYR A 428 11.92 -6.44 -5.46
N THR A 429 10.93 -5.58 -5.51
CA THR A 429 9.61 -5.82 -4.93
C THR A 429 8.52 -5.59 -5.96
N ALA A 430 7.48 -6.40 -5.91
CA ALA A 430 6.29 -6.24 -6.73
C ALA A 430 5.06 -6.51 -5.88
N THR A 431 4.09 -5.61 -5.93
CA THR A 431 2.80 -5.77 -5.24
C THR A 431 1.69 -5.44 -6.21
N ALA A 432 0.69 -6.31 -6.29
CA ALA A 432 -0.54 -6.05 -7.03
C ALA A 432 -1.72 -6.26 -6.10
N SER A 433 -2.66 -5.32 -6.12
CA SER A 433 -3.91 -5.40 -5.37
C SER A 433 -5.12 -5.20 -6.28
N TYR A 434 -6.18 -5.92 -5.98
CA TYR A 434 -7.43 -5.94 -6.72
C TYR A 434 -8.58 -5.80 -5.74
N LEU A 435 -9.59 -5.01 -6.08
CA LEU A 435 -10.80 -4.82 -5.30
C LEU A 435 -12.01 -4.82 -6.24
N GLN A 436 -12.98 -5.68 -5.99
CA GLN A 436 -14.23 -5.78 -6.73
C GLN A 436 -15.42 -5.80 -5.79
N PRO A 437 -16.12 -4.66 -5.59
CA PRO A 437 -17.45 -4.66 -5.00
C PRO A 437 -18.46 -5.21 -6.00
N PHE A 438 -19.37 -6.03 -5.55
CA PHE A 438 -20.47 -6.56 -6.36
C PHE A 438 -21.68 -6.91 -5.49
N LYS A 439 -22.83 -7.12 -6.13
CA LYS A 439 -24.05 -7.60 -5.48
C LYS A 439 -24.40 -8.99 -5.97
N LEU A 440 -24.79 -9.86 -5.05
CA LEU A 440 -25.27 -11.20 -5.32
C LEU A 440 -26.56 -11.40 -4.50
N TRP A 441 -27.71 -11.62 -5.14
CA TRP A 441 -29.04 -11.74 -4.50
C TRP A 441 -29.33 -10.57 -3.54
N ASP A 442 -29.07 -9.32 -3.99
CA ASP A 442 -29.19 -8.08 -3.24
C ASP A 442 -28.23 -7.89 -2.04
N GLU A 443 -27.36 -8.88 -1.79
CA GLU A 443 -26.32 -8.77 -0.78
C GLU A 443 -25.09 -8.06 -1.32
N SER A 444 -24.51 -7.20 -0.50
CA SER A 444 -23.28 -6.49 -0.84
C SER A 444 -22.06 -7.34 -0.47
N LEU A 445 -21.27 -7.66 -1.47
CA LEU A 445 -20.03 -8.40 -1.34
C LEU A 445 -18.86 -7.57 -1.88
N VAL A 446 -17.69 -7.79 -1.28
CA VAL A 446 -16.44 -7.23 -1.75
C VAL A 446 -15.41 -8.35 -1.84
N PHE A 447 -14.93 -8.62 -3.04
CA PHE A 447 -13.76 -9.45 -3.23
C PHE A 447 -12.51 -8.59 -3.27
N SER A 448 -11.50 -8.95 -2.48
CA SER A 448 -10.19 -8.31 -2.51
C SER A 448 -9.09 -9.35 -2.62
N SER A 449 -8.06 -9.03 -3.39
CA SER A 449 -6.91 -9.88 -3.61
C SER A 449 -5.64 -9.04 -3.58
N LEU A 450 -4.62 -9.54 -2.89
CA LEU A 450 -3.32 -8.88 -2.79
C LEU A 450 -2.22 -9.92 -2.94
N VAL A 451 -1.37 -9.73 -3.94
CA VAL A 451 -0.13 -10.50 -4.10
C VAL A 451 1.06 -9.56 -3.94
N THR A 452 2.03 -9.97 -3.14
CA THR A 452 3.30 -9.25 -3.01
C THR A 452 4.46 -10.24 -3.03
N GLY A 453 5.55 -9.83 -3.67
CA GLY A 453 6.74 -10.62 -3.80
C GLY A 453 8.01 -9.78 -3.63
N GLN A 454 9.06 -10.45 -3.22
CA GLN A 454 10.40 -9.91 -3.08
C GLN A 454 11.39 -10.86 -3.75
N ARG A 455 12.36 -10.30 -4.43
CA ARG A 455 13.48 -11.04 -5.01
C ARG A 455 14.80 -10.34 -4.71
N SER A 456 15.78 -11.09 -4.22
CA SER A 456 17.16 -10.66 -4.06
C SER A 456 18.09 -11.80 -4.47
N GLU A 457 19.19 -11.46 -5.11
CA GLU A 457 20.31 -12.39 -5.37
C GLU A 457 21.38 -12.31 -4.26
N ASP A 458 21.26 -11.33 -3.37
CA ASP A 458 22.11 -11.13 -2.21
C ASP A 458 21.50 -11.78 -0.97
N VAL A 459 22.34 -12.19 -0.03
CA VAL A 459 21.90 -12.61 1.29
C VAL A 459 21.55 -11.37 2.10
N LEU A 460 20.31 -11.29 2.55
CA LEU A 460 19.77 -10.15 3.27
C LEU A 460 19.93 -10.32 4.78
N PHE A 461 20.09 -9.21 5.49
CA PHE A 461 19.88 -9.19 6.93
C PHE A 461 18.44 -9.58 7.28
N SER A 462 18.24 -10.20 8.44
CA SER A 462 16.93 -10.71 8.88
C SER A 462 15.83 -9.67 8.80
N SER A 463 16.12 -8.43 9.20
CA SER A 463 15.19 -7.29 9.11
C SER A 463 14.77 -6.91 7.68
N GLN A 464 15.48 -7.38 6.64
CA GLN A 464 15.21 -7.10 5.22
C GLN A 464 14.57 -8.27 4.47
N ARG A 465 14.46 -9.42 5.12
CA ARG A 465 13.85 -10.63 4.55
C ARG A 465 12.33 -10.51 4.45
N MET A 466 11.76 -11.32 3.57
CA MET A 466 10.33 -11.59 3.55
C MET A 466 9.98 -12.60 4.64
N SER A 467 8.86 -12.40 5.33
CA SER A 467 8.34 -13.31 6.35
C SER A 467 6.91 -13.74 6.01
N LEU A 468 6.65 -15.04 6.11
CA LEU A 468 5.34 -15.66 5.92
C LEU A 468 4.88 -16.25 7.25
N GLY A 469 3.92 -15.61 7.88
CA GLY A 469 3.38 -15.94 9.20
C GLY A 469 3.11 -14.68 10.01
N SER A 470 1.89 -14.19 9.94
CA SER A 470 1.32 -13.08 10.73
C SER A 470 -0.11 -12.81 10.26
N GLN A 471 -0.87 -12.03 11.01
CA GLN A 471 -2.18 -11.52 10.60
C GLN A 471 -2.12 -10.76 9.25
N SER A 472 -0.99 -10.16 8.91
CA SER A 472 -0.80 -9.34 7.70
C SER A 472 -0.21 -10.09 6.51
N SER A 473 0.21 -11.34 6.66
CA SER A 473 0.73 -12.17 5.54
C SER A 473 -0.05 -13.48 5.40
N ILE A 474 0.34 -14.55 6.09
CA ILE A 474 -0.34 -15.85 6.10
C ILE A 474 -0.98 -16.04 7.47
N ARG A 475 -2.30 -15.83 7.56
CA ARG A 475 -3.05 -15.76 8.83
C ARG A 475 -3.03 -17.04 9.65
N GLY A 476 -2.87 -18.19 9.01
CA GLY A 476 -2.83 -19.48 9.70
C GLY A 476 -1.56 -19.75 10.51
N TYR A 477 -0.57 -18.85 10.46
CA TYR A 477 0.67 -18.93 11.23
C TYR A 477 0.87 -17.64 12.02
N LYS A 478 0.99 -17.75 13.34
CA LYS A 478 1.15 -16.64 14.27
C LYS A 478 2.46 -16.71 15.04
N ASP A 479 2.78 -17.89 15.55
CA ASP A 479 3.93 -18.12 16.41
C ASP A 479 5.16 -18.56 15.63
N GLN A 480 4.96 -19.16 14.47
CA GLN A 480 5.99 -19.57 13.53
C GLN A 480 5.92 -18.75 12.25
N SER A 481 7.07 -18.55 11.64
CA SER A 481 7.17 -17.86 10.35
C SER A 481 8.24 -18.49 9.46
N LEU A 482 7.98 -18.49 8.16
CA LEU A 482 8.95 -18.88 7.15
C LEU A 482 9.61 -17.63 6.59
N ASN A 483 10.93 -17.50 6.70
CA ASN A 483 11.66 -16.30 6.35
C ASN A 483 12.66 -16.53 5.23
N GLY A 484 12.81 -15.60 4.29
CA GLY A 484 13.78 -15.76 3.21
C GLY A 484 14.06 -14.49 2.43
N ASP A 485 15.12 -14.53 1.63
CA ASP A 485 15.58 -13.39 0.82
C ASP A 485 14.66 -13.17 -0.39
N SER A 486 14.07 -14.25 -0.91
CA SER A 486 13.16 -14.23 -2.05
C SER A 486 11.93 -15.09 -1.79
N GLY A 487 10.76 -14.55 -2.12
CA GLY A 487 9.49 -15.22 -1.91
C GLY A 487 8.30 -14.36 -2.31
N TYR A 488 7.12 -14.87 -2.08
CA TYR A 488 5.87 -14.16 -2.29
C TYR A 488 4.79 -14.65 -1.34
N TYR A 489 3.75 -13.84 -1.14
CA TYR A 489 2.47 -14.29 -0.61
C TYR A 489 1.31 -13.66 -1.38
N TRP A 490 0.20 -14.37 -1.38
CA TRP A 490 -1.04 -14.01 -2.03
C TRP A 490 -2.19 -14.20 -1.06
N ARG A 491 -2.91 -13.13 -0.78
CA ARG A 491 -4.08 -13.07 0.10
C ARG A 491 -5.32 -12.84 -0.72
N ASN A 492 -6.38 -13.54 -0.38
CA ASN A 492 -7.70 -13.38 -0.99
C ASN A 492 -8.74 -13.31 0.11
N ASP A 493 -9.61 -12.33 0.01
CA ASP A 493 -10.68 -12.10 0.97
C ASP A 493 -12.00 -11.87 0.22
N LEU A 494 -13.05 -12.59 0.63
CA LEU A 494 -14.43 -12.35 0.24
C LEU A 494 -15.19 -11.87 1.47
N ARG A 495 -15.61 -10.61 1.46
CA ARG A 495 -16.35 -9.99 2.57
C ARG A 495 -17.80 -9.74 2.19
N TRP A 496 -18.69 -10.12 3.09
CA TRP A 496 -20.09 -9.79 3.08
C TRP A 496 -20.39 -8.84 4.25
N SER A 497 -21.21 -7.82 4.03
CA SER A 497 -21.62 -6.89 5.10
C SER A 497 -23.06 -6.42 4.93
N ARG A 498 -23.68 -6.12 6.06
CA ARG A 498 -25.03 -5.51 6.14
C ARG A 498 -25.02 -4.35 7.13
N PRO A 499 -25.89 -3.33 6.90
CA PRO A 499 -26.14 -2.30 7.90
C PRO A 499 -26.81 -2.90 9.14
N VAL A 500 -26.44 -2.36 10.33
CA VAL A 500 -27.08 -2.74 11.59
C VAL A 500 -28.48 -2.14 11.64
N THR A 501 -29.49 -3.00 11.78
CA THR A 501 -30.90 -2.60 11.87
C THR A 501 -31.43 -2.59 13.30
N TRP A 502 -30.75 -3.26 14.25
CA TRP A 502 -31.13 -3.35 15.66
C TRP A 502 -30.89 -2.03 16.40
N ASN A 503 -31.94 -1.41 16.96
CA ASN A 503 -31.88 -0.11 17.60
C ASN A 503 -30.87 -0.03 18.76
N TRP A 504 -30.67 -1.13 19.49
CA TRP A 504 -29.74 -1.18 20.62
C TRP A 504 -28.26 -1.27 20.20
N LEU A 505 -27.95 -1.78 18.99
CA LEU A 505 -26.59 -1.87 18.44
C LEU A 505 -26.21 -0.66 17.56
N ARG A 506 -27.17 0.02 16.95
CA ARG A 506 -26.95 1.19 16.08
C ARG A 506 -26.05 2.28 16.67
N PRO A 507 -26.13 2.60 17.97
CA PRO A 507 -25.25 3.61 18.56
C PRO A 507 -23.76 3.21 18.52
N ALA A 508 -23.46 1.91 18.58
CA ALA A 508 -22.09 1.39 18.56
C ALA A 508 -21.60 1.01 17.16
N PHE A 509 -22.46 0.38 16.35
CA PHE A 509 -22.08 -0.16 15.06
C PHE A 509 -23.03 0.27 13.94
N ALA A 510 -22.46 0.66 12.80
CA ALA A 510 -23.19 1.00 11.58
C ALA A 510 -23.39 -0.24 10.68
N GLU A 511 -22.40 -1.13 10.64
CA GLU A 511 -22.42 -2.36 9.85
C GLU A 511 -21.82 -3.54 10.61
N TYR A 512 -22.19 -4.74 10.20
CA TYR A 512 -21.59 -5.99 10.64
C TYR A 512 -21.46 -6.93 9.44
N GLY A 513 -20.58 -7.90 9.55
CA GLY A 513 -20.35 -8.82 8.43
C GLY A 513 -19.43 -9.98 8.76
N THR A 514 -19.17 -10.76 7.75
CA THR A 514 -18.22 -11.87 7.79
C THR A 514 -17.31 -11.84 6.57
N GLY A 515 -16.09 -12.30 6.76
CA GLY A 515 -15.08 -12.44 5.72
C GLY A 515 -14.58 -13.88 5.64
N LEU A 516 -14.40 -14.39 4.42
CA LEU A 516 -13.70 -15.63 4.16
C LEU A 516 -12.35 -15.30 3.55
N GLY A 517 -11.28 -15.86 4.08
CA GLY A 517 -9.93 -15.61 3.63
C GLY A 517 -9.22 -16.89 3.20
N TYR A 518 -8.40 -16.77 2.15
CA TYR A 518 -7.46 -17.80 1.73
C TYR A 518 -6.11 -17.16 1.41
N ASP A 519 -5.07 -17.62 2.11
CA ASP A 519 -3.71 -17.11 1.96
C ASP A 519 -2.79 -18.24 1.49
N VAL A 520 -1.86 -17.91 0.61
CA VAL A 520 -0.79 -18.82 0.17
C VAL A 520 0.48 -18.04 -0.04
N GLY A 521 1.62 -18.63 0.31
CA GLY A 521 2.92 -18.02 0.09
C GLY A 521 4.03 -19.06 0.01
N ALA A 522 5.15 -18.66 -0.53
CA ALA A 522 6.33 -19.51 -0.62
C ALA A 522 7.62 -18.69 -0.47
N ILE A 523 8.56 -19.26 0.25
CA ILE A 523 9.97 -18.83 0.27
C ILE A 523 10.75 -19.74 -0.65
N ARG A 524 11.54 -19.14 -1.53
CA ARG A 524 12.36 -19.86 -2.49
C ARG A 524 13.51 -20.57 -1.76
N ASN A 525 13.78 -21.79 -2.18
CA ASN A 525 14.99 -22.48 -1.76
C ASN A 525 16.22 -21.71 -2.29
N ASP A 526 17.08 -21.30 -1.37
CA ASP A 526 18.35 -20.66 -1.67
C ASP A 526 19.49 -21.56 -1.18
N ARG A 527 20.54 -21.71 -1.98
CA ARG A 527 21.73 -22.50 -1.62
C ARG A 527 22.43 -22.00 -0.34
N TYR A 528 22.19 -20.72 0.02
CA TYR A 528 22.77 -20.11 1.24
C TYR A 528 21.84 -20.18 2.45
N ASN A 529 20.54 -20.50 2.25
CA ASN A 529 19.51 -20.57 3.29
C ASN A 529 18.56 -21.75 3.02
N ALA A 530 19.13 -22.94 2.84
CA ALA A 530 18.37 -24.13 2.45
C ALA A 530 17.39 -24.62 3.52
N GLU A 531 17.51 -24.16 4.77
CA GLU A 531 16.67 -24.61 5.89
C GLU A 531 15.31 -23.90 5.93
N GLN A 532 15.22 -22.69 5.41
CA GLN A 532 14.04 -21.81 5.47
C GLN A 532 13.38 -21.66 4.09
N HIS A 533 12.82 -22.73 3.57
CA HIS A 533 12.12 -22.70 2.28
C HIS A 533 10.85 -23.55 2.33
N GLY A 534 10.00 -23.34 1.35
CA GLY A 534 8.78 -24.12 1.18
C GLY A 534 7.56 -23.27 0.95
N ARG A 535 6.39 -23.93 0.91
CA ARG A 535 5.09 -23.33 0.69
C ARG A 535 4.26 -23.45 1.97
N VAL A 536 3.52 -22.39 2.25
CA VAL A 536 2.55 -22.29 3.35
C VAL A 536 1.21 -21.81 2.79
N SER A 537 0.12 -22.33 3.33
CA SER A 537 -1.22 -21.83 3.00
C SER A 537 -2.12 -21.88 4.23
N SER A 538 -3.15 -21.06 4.22
CA SER A 538 -4.14 -20.97 5.31
C SER A 538 -5.51 -20.56 4.79
N ASP A 539 -6.54 -20.95 5.52
CA ASP A 539 -7.89 -20.42 5.41
C ASP A 539 -8.24 -19.62 6.66
N SER A 540 -9.25 -18.76 6.57
CA SER A 540 -9.74 -18.01 7.72
C SER A 540 -11.18 -17.57 7.55
N ILE A 541 -11.86 -17.42 8.69
CA ILE A 541 -13.16 -16.75 8.79
C ILE A 541 -13.04 -15.59 9.76
N GLU A 542 -13.50 -14.43 9.34
CA GLU A 542 -13.55 -13.21 10.15
C GLU A 542 -15.00 -12.82 10.41
N PHE A 543 -15.31 -12.43 11.65
CA PHE A 543 -16.53 -11.73 12.03
C PHE A 543 -16.15 -10.32 12.42
N PHE A 544 -16.84 -9.33 11.88
CA PHE A 544 -16.56 -7.93 12.18
C PHE A 544 -17.83 -7.10 12.37
N ALA A 545 -17.70 -6.06 13.17
CA ALA A 545 -18.68 -5.01 13.29
C ALA A 545 -17.97 -3.65 13.33
N ARG A 546 -18.49 -2.67 12.59
CA ARG A 546 -17.89 -1.34 12.46
C ARG A 546 -18.92 -0.25 12.68
N GLY A 547 -18.52 0.77 13.42
CA GLY A 547 -19.29 1.98 13.65
C GLY A 547 -18.41 3.21 13.56
N LYS A 548 -19.00 4.36 13.90
CA LYS A 548 -18.29 5.63 13.88
C LYS A 548 -17.18 5.70 14.93
N HIS A 549 -17.45 5.11 16.11
CA HIS A 549 -16.58 5.21 17.28
C HIS A 549 -15.99 3.89 17.73
N LEU A 550 -16.50 2.77 17.24
CA LEU A 550 -16.09 1.45 17.65
C LEU A 550 -15.99 0.51 16.46
N ALA A 551 -14.90 -0.24 16.37
CA ALA A 551 -14.77 -1.37 15.47
C ALA A 551 -14.29 -2.59 16.25
N ALA A 552 -14.82 -3.76 15.91
CA ALA A 552 -14.43 -5.03 16.50
C ALA A 552 -14.28 -6.09 15.43
N SER A 553 -13.27 -6.94 15.53
CA SER A 553 -13.09 -8.11 14.67
C SER A 553 -12.59 -9.31 15.45
N LEU A 554 -13.03 -10.49 15.00
CA LEU A 554 -12.60 -11.79 15.49
C LEU A 554 -12.32 -12.68 14.29
N THR A 555 -11.07 -13.13 14.14
CA THR A 555 -10.64 -13.96 13.02
C THR A 555 -10.17 -15.31 13.53
N PHE A 556 -10.76 -16.37 13.00
CA PHE A 556 -10.32 -17.75 13.17
C PHE A 556 -9.54 -18.14 11.92
N ALA A 557 -8.30 -18.53 12.07
CA ALA A 557 -7.47 -18.96 10.96
C ALA A 557 -6.92 -20.36 11.23
N HIS A 558 -6.63 -21.06 10.14
CA HIS A 558 -6.11 -22.43 10.23
C HIS A 558 -5.05 -22.64 9.14
N SER A 559 -3.93 -23.25 9.49
CA SER A 559 -2.85 -23.58 8.57
C SER A 559 -3.18 -24.87 7.80
N LEU A 560 -3.10 -24.82 6.47
CA LEU A 560 -3.40 -25.94 5.57
C LEU A 560 -2.14 -26.70 5.13
N GLU A 561 -1.12 -25.98 4.66
CA GLU A 561 0.15 -26.56 4.21
C GLU A 561 1.27 -26.12 5.15
N ARG A 562 2.13 -27.07 5.52
CA ARG A 562 3.28 -26.87 6.40
C ARG A 562 4.53 -27.47 5.75
N PRO A 563 5.57 -26.69 5.43
CA PRO A 563 6.87 -27.21 5.02
C PRO A 563 7.65 -27.76 6.24
N ASP A 564 8.67 -28.57 6.00
CA ASP A 564 9.51 -29.18 7.04
C ASP A 564 10.23 -28.15 7.92
N ALA A 565 10.43 -26.93 7.41
CA ALA A 565 11.02 -25.82 8.15
C ALA A 565 10.16 -25.32 9.33
N LEU A 566 8.87 -25.64 9.37
CA LEU A 566 7.96 -25.31 10.46
C LEU A 566 7.65 -26.56 11.29
N SER A 567 7.67 -26.44 12.61
CA SER A 567 7.54 -27.58 13.52
C SER A 567 6.12 -28.16 13.55
N GLU A 568 5.10 -27.31 13.52
CA GLU A 568 3.69 -27.71 13.68
C GLU A 568 2.74 -26.87 12.83
N ARG A 569 1.51 -27.34 12.69
CA ARG A 569 0.38 -26.56 12.16
C ARG A 569 -0.21 -25.73 13.28
N GLU A 570 -0.71 -24.56 12.92
CA GLU A 570 -1.34 -23.64 13.86
C GLU A 570 -2.81 -23.37 13.49
N ALA A 571 -3.59 -23.00 14.48
CA ALA A 571 -4.97 -22.54 14.33
C ALA A 571 -5.19 -21.28 15.20
N PRO A 572 -4.57 -20.14 14.83
CA PRO A 572 -4.63 -18.95 15.65
C PRO A 572 -5.99 -18.28 15.59
N ILE A 573 -6.35 -17.67 16.72
CA ILE A 573 -7.51 -16.81 16.84
C ILE A 573 -6.99 -15.40 17.08
N TYR A 574 -7.39 -14.46 16.21
CA TYR A 574 -7.07 -13.04 16.37
C TYR A 574 -8.31 -12.28 16.80
N PHE A 575 -8.13 -11.35 17.72
CA PHE A 575 -9.14 -10.35 18.04
C PHE A 575 -8.56 -8.94 17.95
N ARG A 576 -9.40 -7.99 17.58
CA ARG A 576 -9.07 -6.58 17.58
C ARG A 576 -10.30 -5.77 17.97
N LEU A 577 -10.09 -4.78 18.83
CA LEU A 577 -11.08 -3.80 19.25
C LEU A 577 -10.45 -2.42 19.08
N ASP A 578 -11.09 -1.55 18.32
CA ASP A 578 -10.64 -0.18 18.07
C ASP A 578 -11.72 0.81 18.53
N LEU A 579 -11.30 1.83 19.27
CA LEU A 579 -12.12 2.95 19.72
C LEU A 579 -11.62 4.22 19.04
N PHE A 580 -12.51 4.98 18.43
CA PHE A 580 -12.23 6.23 17.72
C PHE A 580 -12.99 7.40 18.37
N LEU A 581 -12.28 8.52 18.67
CA LEU A 581 -12.81 9.72 19.34
C LEU A 581 -12.64 10.97 18.49
#